data_24ab955caf7f90cd639dbbb0f3b55b37
#
_entry.id   24ab955caf7f90cd639dbbb0f3b55b37
#
_cell.length_a   1.000
_cell.length_b   1.000
_cell.length_c   1.000
_cell.angle_alpha   90.00
_cell.angle_beta   90.00
_cell.angle_gamma   90.00
#
_symmetry.space_group_name_H-M   'P 1'
#
loop_
_entity.id
_entity.type
_entity.pdbx_description
1 polymer ?
#
loop_
_entity_poly.entity_id
_entity_poly.type
_entity_poly.pdbx_seq_one_letter_code
_entity_poly.pdbx_strand_id
1 'polypeptide(L)'
;QPGISLGAAVRKLADLDRDKKNKDAEPDESGVFRRFSALLTANSAEEISHHLRGIIQLLRREALPLDYPMLARDLYWLQASNSAPRVRLRWGQDYYIIQDQDKTGKGNTQ
;
A
#
# COMPACT_ATOMS: atom_id res chain seq x y z
N GLN A 1 -4.93 -9.45 -16.99
CA GLN A 1 -3.82 -9.32 -16.07
C GLN A 1 -4.25 -8.66 -14.81
N PRO A 2 -4.33 -9.36 -13.76
CA PRO A 2 -4.72 -8.74 -12.52
C PRO A 2 -3.65 -7.79 -12.06
N GLY A 3 -4.08 -6.69 -11.56
CA GLY A 3 -3.18 -5.76 -10.96
C GLY A 3 -2.84 -6.22 -9.56
N ILE A 4 -2.33 -5.33 -8.78
CA ILE A 4 -1.99 -5.67 -7.42
C ILE A 4 -2.77 -4.76 -6.49
N SER A 5 -2.93 -5.20 -5.25
CA SER A 5 -3.70 -4.45 -4.27
C SER A 5 -2.98 -3.17 -3.91
N LEU A 6 -3.70 -2.27 -3.28
CA LEU A 6 -3.12 -1.00 -2.89
C LEU A 6 -1.94 -1.20 -1.95
N GLY A 7 -2.08 -2.06 -0.96
CA GLY A 7 -0.98 -2.29 -0.03
C GLY A 7 0.27 -2.79 -0.72
N ALA A 8 0.11 -3.75 -1.62
CA ALA A 8 1.25 -4.29 -2.35
C ALA A 8 1.87 -3.25 -3.27
N ALA A 9 1.03 -2.43 -3.93
CA ALA A 9 1.55 -1.38 -4.81
C ALA A 9 2.34 -0.34 -4.02
N VAL A 10 1.82 0.04 -2.86
CA VAL A 10 2.51 1.01 -2.01
C VAL A 10 3.85 0.45 -1.53
N ARG A 11 3.91 -0.84 -1.24
CA ARG A 11 5.16 -1.45 -0.81
C ARG A 11 6.21 -1.37 -1.92
N LYS A 12 5.80 -1.61 -3.16
CA LYS A 12 6.74 -1.47 -4.28
C LYS A 12 7.22 -0.03 -4.41
N LEU A 13 6.31 0.92 -4.20
CA LEU A 13 6.67 2.32 -4.26
C LEU A 13 7.65 2.68 -3.13
N ALA A 14 7.42 2.17 -1.94
CA ALA A 14 8.30 2.44 -0.81
C ALA A 14 9.69 1.88 -1.06
N ASP A 15 9.77 0.69 -1.62
CA ASP A 15 11.06 0.08 -1.93
C ASP A 15 11.82 0.89 -2.97
N LEU A 16 11.12 1.38 -3.99
CA LEU A 16 11.78 2.23 -4.98
C LEU A 16 12.28 3.52 -4.36
N ASP A 17 11.48 4.13 -3.51
CA ASP A 17 11.86 5.39 -2.88
C ASP A 17 13.08 5.19 -1.99
N ARG A 18 13.12 4.10 -1.25
CA ARG A 18 14.26 3.79 -0.41
C ARG A 18 15.51 3.56 -1.24
N ASP A 19 15.38 2.83 -2.34
CA ASP A 19 16.53 2.55 -3.18
C ASP A 19 17.12 3.81 -3.78
N LYS A 20 16.26 4.79 -4.08
CA LYS A 20 16.75 6.02 -4.65
C LYS A 20 17.43 6.91 -3.62
N LYS A 21 16.96 6.84 -2.37
CA LYS A 21 17.44 7.78 -1.39
C LYS A 21 18.37 7.18 -0.38
N ASN A 22 18.09 6.04 0.18
CA ASN A 22 18.91 5.50 1.23
C ASN A 22 18.64 4.02 1.32
N LYS A 23 19.50 3.24 0.75
CA LYS A 23 19.30 1.80 0.72
C LYS A 23 19.35 1.15 2.09
N ASP A 24 19.99 1.81 3.05
CA ASP A 24 20.09 1.21 4.36
C ASP A 24 18.89 1.53 5.23
N ALA A 25 18.01 2.41 4.81
CA ALA A 25 16.87 2.76 5.63
C ALA A 25 15.82 1.68 5.57
N GLU A 26 15.04 1.56 6.61
CA GLU A 26 13.91 0.65 6.60
C GLU A 26 12.82 1.20 5.70
N PRO A 27 12.04 0.34 5.04
CA PRO A 27 10.92 0.84 4.22
C PRO A 27 9.96 1.72 5.01
N ASP A 28 9.81 1.43 6.30
CA ASP A 28 8.88 2.18 7.11
C ASP A 28 9.35 3.59 7.40
N GLU A 29 10.59 3.91 7.06
CA GLU A 29 11.07 5.26 7.26
C GLU A 29 10.86 6.13 6.05
N SER A 30 10.29 5.61 4.98
CA SER A 30 10.14 6.39 3.77
C SER A 30 8.97 7.36 3.90
N GLY A 31 8.98 8.40 3.10
CA GLY A 31 7.85 9.30 3.00
C GLY A 31 6.62 8.61 2.47
N VAL A 32 6.81 7.58 1.66
CA VAL A 32 5.71 6.79 1.12
C VAL A 32 5.00 6.07 2.26
N PHE A 33 5.75 5.45 3.15
CA PHE A 33 5.13 4.74 4.28
C PHE A 33 4.37 5.71 5.17
N ARG A 34 4.90 6.92 5.35
CA ARG A 34 4.23 7.91 6.16
C ARG A 34 2.88 8.28 5.58
N ARG A 35 2.80 8.43 4.24
CA ARG A 35 1.54 8.72 3.59
C ARG A 35 0.58 7.54 3.70
N PHE A 36 1.10 6.33 3.57
CA PHE A 36 0.29 5.13 3.69
C PHE A 36 -0.28 4.99 5.09
N SER A 37 0.55 5.24 6.12
CA SER A 37 0.09 5.19 7.50
C SER A 37 -1.02 6.21 7.74
N ALA A 38 -0.88 7.40 7.17
CA ALA A 38 -1.91 8.42 7.32
C ALA A 38 -3.21 7.96 6.67
N LEU A 39 -3.12 7.28 5.54
CA LEU A 39 -4.31 6.75 4.89
C LEU A 39 -4.97 5.69 5.77
N LEU A 40 -4.17 4.82 6.37
CA LEU A 40 -4.72 3.73 7.18
C LEU A 40 -5.43 4.24 8.43
N THR A 41 -5.08 5.43 8.89
CA THR A 41 -5.69 5.99 10.10
C THR A 41 -6.64 7.13 9.80
N ALA A 42 -6.89 7.44 8.54
CA ALA A 42 -7.79 8.53 8.19
C ALA A 42 -9.22 8.18 8.60
N ASN A 43 -9.92 9.17 9.12
CA ASN A 43 -11.26 8.95 9.63
C ASN A 43 -12.35 9.55 8.80
N SER A 44 -12.10 10.32 7.83
CA SER A 44 -13.15 10.94 7.04
C SER A 44 -12.91 10.67 5.58
N ALA A 45 -13.97 10.78 4.79
CA ALA A 45 -13.85 10.58 3.36
C ALA A 45 -12.89 11.59 2.74
N GLU A 46 -12.87 12.81 3.27
CA GLU A 46 -11.98 13.82 2.74
C GLU A 46 -10.53 13.49 2.99
N GLU A 47 -10.22 13.01 4.19
CA GLU A 47 -8.85 12.62 4.51
C GLU A 47 -8.41 11.43 3.67
N ILE A 48 -9.29 10.45 3.55
CA ILE A 48 -8.98 9.27 2.76
C ILE A 48 -8.70 9.67 1.32
N SER A 49 -9.56 10.52 0.76
CA SER A 49 -9.41 10.96 -0.61
C SER A 49 -8.10 11.72 -0.82
N HIS A 50 -7.77 12.59 0.13
CA HIS A 50 -6.56 13.38 0.04
C HIS A 50 -5.31 12.51 0.03
N HIS A 51 -5.21 11.59 0.98
CA HIS A 51 -4.03 10.75 1.06
C HIS A 51 -3.95 9.76 -0.10
N LEU A 52 -5.10 9.21 -0.48
CA LEU A 52 -5.12 8.25 -1.56
C LEU A 52 -4.72 8.89 -2.88
N ARG A 53 -5.20 10.12 -3.13
CA ARG A 53 -4.85 10.79 -4.37
C ARG A 53 -3.34 11.00 -4.47
N GLY A 54 -2.71 11.39 -3.37
CA GLY A 54 -1.27 11.57 -3.37
C GLY A 54 -0.53 10.28 -3.67
N ILE A 55 -1.00 9.17 -3.09
CA ILE A 55 -0.36 7.89 -3.33
C ILE A 55 -0.54 7.46 -4.78
N ILE A 56 -1.74 7.64 -5.34
CA ILE A 56 -1.99 7.24 -6.72
C ILE A 56 -1.12 8.05 -7.67
N GLN A 57 -0.93 9.34 -7.40
CA GLN A 57 -0.07 10.14 -8.25
C GLN A 57 1.36 9.63 -8.24
N LEU A 58 1.84 9.19 -7.08
CA LEU A 58 3.18 8.63 -7.00
C LEU A 58 3.27 7.30 -7.75
N LEU A 59 2.26 6.46 -7.62
CA LEU A 59 2.25 5.19 -8.34
C LEU A 59 2.28 5.41 -9.85
N ARG A 60 1.52 6.39 -10.33
CA ARG A 60 1.51 6.69 -11.76
C ARG A 60 2.84 7.22 -12.23
N ARG A 61 3.45 8.07 -11.43
CA ARG A 61 4.73 8.64 -11.82
C ARG A 61 5.78 7.56 -11.99
N GLU A 62 5.72 6.52 -11.16
CA GLU A 62 6.68 5.43 -11.25
C GLU A 62 6.19 4.29 -12.12
N ALA A 63 5.05 4.46 -12.78
CA ALA A 63 4.48 3.47 -13.68
C ALA A 63 4.25 2.12 -12.98
N LEU A 64 3.86 2.16 -11.72
CA LEU A 64 3.58 0.94 -10.98
C LEU A 64 2.13 0.52 -11.17
N PRO A 65 1.87 -0.78 -11.31
CA PRO A 65 0.50 -1.24 -11.54
C PRO A 65 -0.35 -1.17 -10.27
N LEU A 66 -1.64 -1.03 -10.48
CA LEU A 66 -2.59 -1.04 -9.38
C LEU A 66 -3.90 -1.57 -9.94
N ASP A 67 -4.53 -2.46 -9.21
CA ASP A 67 -5.82 -3.00 -9.62
C ASP A 67 -6.89 -1.98 -9.23
N TYR A 68 -7.27 -1.12 -10.14
CA TYR A 68 -8.23 -0.06 -9.84
C TYR A 68 -9.62 -0.58 -9.51
N PRO A 69 -10.14 -1.61 -10.19
CA PRO A 69 -11.44 -2.18 -9.76
C PRO A 69 -11.40 -2.70 -8.33
N MET A 70 -10.31 -3.34 -7.93
CA MET A 70 -10.18 -3.81 -6.55
C MET A 70 -10.13 -2.62 -5.59
N LEU A 71 -9.44 -1.56 -5.96
CA LEU A 71 -9.38 -0.37 -5.12
C LEU A 71 -10.76 0.24 -4.95
N ALA A 72 -11.52 0.32 -6.04
CA ALA A 72 -12.86 0.89 -5.95
C ALA A 72 -13.74 0.06 -5.02
N ARG A 73 -13.64 -1.26 -5.07
CA ARG A 73 -14.39 -2.11 -4.18
C ARG A 73 -13.95 -1.90 -2.73
N ASP A 74 -12.65 -1.78 -2.51
CA ASP A 74 -12.14 -1.53 -1.17
C ASP A 74 -12.64 -0.20 -0.62
N LEU A 75 -12.69 0.83 -1.45
CA LEU A 75 -13.19 2.12 -1.01
C LEU A 75 -14.66 2.06 -0.64
N TYR A 76 -15.42 1.25 -1.37
CA TYR A 76 -16.82 1.07 -1.04
C TYR A 76 -16.96 0.48 0.37
N TRP A 77 -16.20 -0.58 0.66
CA TRP A 77 -16.29 -1.23 1.96
C TRP A 77 -15.67 -0.40 3.07
N LEU A 78 -14.76 0.51 2.71
CA LEU A 78 -14.14 1.36 3.70
C LEU A 78 -15.12 2.38 4.26
N GLN A 79 -16.26 2.59 3.58
CA GLN A 79 -17.22 3.56 4.06
C GLN A 79 -18.10 3.02 5.16
N ALA A 80 -18.15 1.73 5.37
CA ALA A 80 -18.99 1.15 6.39
C ALA A 80 -18.18 0.83 7.62
N SER A 81 -18.68 1.20 8.79
CA SER A 81 -17.89 1.07 10.01
C SER A 81 -17.60 -0.38 10.36
N ASN A 82 -18.44 -1.31 9.94
CA ASN A 82 -18.20 -2.71 10.30
C ASN A 82 -17.25 -3.40 9.32
N SER A 83 -16.99 -2.83 8.14
CA SER A 83 -16.06 -3.44 7.20
C SER A 83 -14.78 -2.62 7.03
N ALA A 84 -14.77 -1.36 7.44
CA ALA A 84 -13.59 -0.52 7.27
C ALA A 84 -12.34 -1.09 7.93
N PRO A 85 -12.42 -1.59 9.17
CA PRO A 85 -11.20 -2.13 9.80
C PRO A 85 -10.62 -3.30 9.03
N ARG A 86 -11.47 -4.10 8.39
CA ARG A 86 -11.00 -5.24 7.62
C ARG A 86 -10.24 -4.79 6.38
N VAL A 87 -10.73 -3.75 5.72
CA VAL A 87 -10.05 -3.21 4.55
C VAL A 87 -8.68 -2.66 4.95
N ARG A 88 -8.64 -1.89 6.03
CA ARG A 88 -7.37 -1.30 6.48
C ARG A 88 -6.38 -2.38 6.87
N LEU A 89 -6.86 -3.40 7.56
CA LEU A 89 -5.99 -4.50 7.95
C LEU A 89 -5.42 -5.21 6.74
N ARG A 90 -6.25 -5.46 5.73
CA ARG A 90 -5.79 -6.14 4.54
C ARG A 90 -4.75 -5.30 3.79
N TRP A 91 -4.99 -3.99 3.69
CA TRP A 91 -4.01 -3.13 3.03
C TRP A 91 -2.67 -3.18 3.77
N GLY A 92 -2.71 -3.13 5.10
CA GLY A 92 -1.49 -3.22 5.88
C GLY A 92 -0.81 -4.57 5.72
N GLN A 93 -1.58 -5.64 5.73
CA GLN A 93 -1.02 -6.96 5.54
C GLN A 93 -0.38 -7.11 4.18
N ASP A 94 -1.04 -6.59 3.15
CA ASP A 94 -0.48 -6.69 1.80
C ASP A 94 0.84 -5.95 1.68
N TYR A 95 0.97 -4.83 2.41
CA TYR A 95 2.22 -4.09 2.42
C TYR A 95 3.35 -4.92 3.00
N TYR A 96 3.09 -5.66 4.07
CA TYR A 96 4.15 -6.43 4.72
C TYR A 96 4.27 -7.85 4.18
N ILE A 97 3.20 -8.43 3.66
CA ILE A 97 3.27 -9.79 3.18
C ILE A 97 4.17 -9.92 1.96
N ILE A 98 4.24 -8.91 1.12
CA ILE A 98 5.15 -8.96 -0.02
C ILE A 98 6.57 -9.22 0.45
N GLN A 99 6.99 -8.57 1.53
CA GLN A 99 8.32 -8.78 2.06
C GLN A 99 8.46 -10.20 2.62
N ASP A 100 7.44 -10.69 3.31
CA ASP A 100 7.50 -12.02 3.87
C ASP A 100 7.54 -13.06 2.79
N GLN A 101 6.79 -12.87 1.72
CA GLN A 101 6.81 -13.82 0.63
C GLN A 101 8.16 -13.86 -0.06
N ASP A 102 8.80 -12.73 -0.18
CA ASP A 102 10.14 -12.73 -0.75
C ASP A 102 11.09 -13.53 0.10
N LYS A 103 11.04 -13.37 1.40
CA LYS A 103 11.91 -14.14 2.25
C LYS A 103 11.57 -15.60 2.20
N THR A 104 10.29 -15.91 2.28
CA THR A 104 9.87 -17.28 2.29
C THR A 104 10.20 -17.93 0.97
N GLY A 105 9.99 -17.25 -0.11
CA GLY A 105 10.29 -17.79 -1.41
C GLY A 105 11.72 -18.18 -1.58
N LYS A 106 12.63 -17.45 -0.93
CA LYS A 106 13.97 -17.83 -1.04
C LYS A 106 14.31 -18.96 -0.16
N GLY A 107 13.84 -18.98 1.03
CA GLY A 107 14.29 -19.99 1.93
C GLY A 107 13.38 -21.10 2.11
N ASN A 108 12.25 -21.11 1.54
CA ASN A 108 11.31 -21.98 1.86
C ASN A 108 11.27 -23.06 1.03
N THR A 109 11.75 -23.54 0.58
CA THR A 109 11.53 -24.52 -0.19
C THR A 109 11.33 -25.64 0.57
N GLN A 110 11.24 -25.84 1.50
CA GLN A 110 11.06 -26.98 2.16
C GLN A 110 10.27 -27.89 1.76
#